data_8a5dddc0c8e4d211ac2a44526a16af5f
#
_entry.id   8a5dddc0c8e4d211ac2a44526a16af5f
#
_cell.length_a   1.000
_cell.length_b   1.000
_cell.length_c   1.000
_cell.angle_alpha   90.00
_cell.angle_beta   90.00
_cell.angle_gamma   90.00
#
_symmetry.space_group_name_H-M   'P 1'
#
loop_
_entity.id
_entity.type
_entity.pdbx_description
1 polymer ?
#
loop_
_entity_poly.entity_id
_entity_poly.type
_entity_poly.pdbx_seq_one_letter_code
_entity_poly.pdbx_strand_id
1 'polypeptide(L)'
;MSDLLSPLTLSRGPSLNNRFMLAPLTNTQSFEDGRLSDEEYRWLTMRAQGGFGLTMTCASHVQAIGKGFPGQLGIFSDDHLEGLKRLSSKIKTSGSVAICQIHHAGMRSPKELIGQKPVCPSDNKEFNARELSCGEVENLRDDFIGAAIRSEQAGFDGVELHGAHGYILAQFLSSEINKRDDHYGGSLSNRSRLLYEIIDGIRRDCNKDFIIGVRLSPERFGLKLNEITLLAEELMTSDKIDFLDMSLWDVFKEPEDEEFKGKKLISYFTELKRGNTKLGVAGSIKTPLDAEKTMSEGVDWIMLGRAGMLHHNYPKMYELDQNFSPIEIPVTKEYLINEGLSEKFIQYIEKWGFTSETSKN
;
A
#
# COMPACT_ATOMS: atom_id res chain seq x y z
N MET A 1 25.35 -14.01 1.02
CA MET A 1 25.18 -12.57 0.73
C MET A 1 23.71 -12.34 0.52
N SER A 2 23.13 -11.32 1.15
CA SER A 2 21.69 -11.07 1.01
C SER A 2 21.40 -10.66 -0.44
N ASP A 3 20.25 -11.10 -0.93
CA ASP A 3 19.81 -10.85 -2.32
C ASP A 3 19.20 -9.44 -2.49
N LEU A 4 19.24 -8.60 -1.45
CA LEU A 4 18.59 -7.29 -1.38
C LEU A 4 19.04 -6.29 -2.46
N LEU A 5 20.31 -6.36 -2.88
CA LEU A 5 20.85 -5.50 -3.93
C LEU A 5 20.71 -6.09 -5.34
N SER A 6 20.23 -7.34 -5.46
CA SER A 6 20.03 -7.94 -6.77
C SER A 6 18.79 -7.40 -7.46
N PRO A 7 18.79 -7.26 -8.79
CA PRO A 7 17.62 -6.90 -9.55
C PRO A 7 16.48 -7.90 -9.35
N LEU A 8 15.24 -7.42 -9.49
CA LEU A 8 14.06 -8.25 -9.45
C LEU A 8 13.18 -7.99 -10.69
N THR A 9 12.85 -9.05 -11.42
CA THR A 9 11.98 -8.96 -12.58
C THR A 9 10.58 -9.48 -12.23
N LEU A 10 9.57 -8.67 -12.51
CA LEU A 10 8.16 -9.04 -12.44
C LEU A 10 7.73 -9.69 -13.75
N SER A 11 6.54 -10.26 -13.78
CA SER A 11 5.97 -10.82 -15.02
C SER A 11 5.70 -9.75 -16.08
N ARG A 12 5.44 -8.53 -15.63
CA ARG A 12 5.12 -7.36 -16.48
C ARG A 12 5.88 -6.14 -15.98
N GLY A 13 6.05 -5.14 -16.85
CA GLY A 13 6.73 -3.90 -16.55
C GLY A 13 8.25 -3.98 -16.47
N PRO A 14 8.90 -2.90 -16.02
CA PRO A 14 10.35 -2.85 -15.88
C PRO A 14 10.85 -3.67 -14.68
N SER A 15 12.11 -4.13 -14.76
CA SER A 15 12.78 -4.74 -13.62
C SER A 15 13.13 -3.71 -12.56
N LEU A 16 13.04 -4.08 -11.29
CA LEU A 16 13.53 -3.32 -10.16
C LEU A 16 15.05 -3.48 -10.04
N ASN A 17 15.77 -2.39 -9.73
CA ASN A 17 17.23 -2.42 -9.58
C ASN A 17 17.70 -3.12 -8.29
N ASN A 18 16.83 -3.23 -7.30
CA ASN A 18 17.08 -3.90 -6.02
C ASN A 18 15.73 -4.32 -5.39
N ARG A 19 15.76 -4.91 -4.20
CA ARG A 19 14.59 -5.46 -3.51
C ARG A 19 14.10 -4.60 -2.35
N PHE A 20 14.46 -3.32 -2.33
CA PHE A 20 13.93 -2.35 -1.39
C PHE A 20 12.77 -1.58 -2.02
N MET A 21 11.62 -1.64 -1.39
CA MET A 21 10.43 -0.92 -1.79
C MET A 21 10.05 0.12 -0.74
N LEU A 22 9.68 1.33 -1.17
CA LEU A 22 9.07 2.29 -0.26
C LEU A 22 7.62 1.86 -0.01
N ALA A 23 7.28 1.58 1.24
CA ALA A 23 5.89 1.31 1.60
C ALA A 23 5.00 2.54 1.37
N PRO A 24 3.77 2.36 0.88
CA PRO A 24 2.80 3.44 0.80
C PRO A 24 2.43 3.93 2.20
N LEU A 25 2.65 5.21 2.48
CA LEU A 25 2.49 5.81 3.80
C LEU A 25 1.53 6.98 3.76
N THR A 26 0.61 7.04 4.72
CA THR A 26 -0.18 8.24 4.98
C THR A 26 0.77 9.38 5.37
N ASN A 27 0.77 10.46 4.60
CA ASN A 27 1.68 11.59 4.78
C ASN A 27 0.99 12.95 4.91
N THR A 28 -0.31 13.03 4.58
CA THR A 28 -1.16 14.24 4.71
C THR A 28 -0.64 15.48 3.97
N GLN A 29 0.17 15.29 2.92
CA GLN A 29 0.92 16.39 2.31
C GLN A 29 0.27 16.98 1.06
N SER A 30 -0.60 16.24 0.34
CA SER A 30 -1.27 16.75 -0.85
C SER A 30 -2.32 17.82 -0.55
N PHE A 31 -2.86 18.46 -1.59
CA PHE A 31 -3.92 19.45 -1.43
C PHE A 31 -5.25 18.81 -1.02
N GLU A 32 -6.16 19.62 -0.47
CA GLU A 32 -7.45 19.11 0.00
C GLU A 32 -8.35 18.57 -1.12
N ASP A 33 -8.16 19.01 -2.35
CA ASP A 33 -8.83 18.51 -3.54
C ASP A 33 -8.18 17.25 -4.14
N GLY A 34 -7.11 16.73 -3.51
CA GLY A 34 -6.39 15.54 -3.93
C GLY A 34 -5.27 15.81 -4.94
N ARG A 35 -5.08 17.04 -5.42
CA ARG A 35 -3.94 17.34 -6.30
C ARG A 35 -2.61 17.21 -5.56
N LEU A 36 -1.60 16.75 -6.27
CA LEU A 36 -0.24 16.58 -5.74
C LEU A 36 0.35 17.92 -5.32
N SER A 37 0.85 18.01 -4.11
CA SER A 37 1.64 19.15 -3.63
C SER A 37 3.13 18.99 -3.94
N ASP A 38 3.89 20.09 -3.85
CA ASP A 38 5.36 20.03 -3.94
C ASP A 38 6.00 19.30 -2.75
N GLU A 39 5.35 19.31 -1.60
CA GLU A 39 5.79 18.59 -0.39
C GLU A 39 5.73 17.07 -0.61
N GLU A 40 4.60 16.53 -1.09
CA GLU A 40 4.49 15.11 -1.37
C GLU A 40 5.34 14.68 -2.58
N TYR A 41 5.43 15.53 -3.60
CA TYR A 41 6.35 15.33 -4.72
C TYR A 41 7.79 15.18 -4.24
N ARG A 42 8.28 16.11 -3.39
CA ARG A 42 9.63 16.05 -2.81
C ARG A 42 9.82 14.78 -1.99
N TRP A 43 8.86 14.46 -1.12
CA TRP A 43 8.87 13.26 -0.28
C TRP A 43 9.13 11.99 -1.10
N LEU A 44 8.32 11.75 -2.13
CA LEU A 44 8.40 10.54 -2.95
C LEU A 44 9.64 10.51 -3.83
N THR A 45 9.98 11.64 -4.47
CA THR A 45 11.12 11.70 -5.38
C THR A 45 12.46 11.60 -4.67
N MET A 46 12.58 12.06 -3.43
CA MET A 46 13.78 11.86 -2.61
C MET A 46 14.04 10.36 -2.37
N ARG A 47 13.01 9.55 -2.13
CA ARG A 47 13.16 8.09 -1.94
C ARG A 47 13.57 7.40 -3.22
N ALA A 48 12.98 7.77 -4.35
CA ALA A 48 13.41 7.26 -5.65
C ALA A 48 14.89 7.60 -5.92
N GLN A 49 15.31 8.85 -5.69
CA GLN A 49 16.70 9.27 -5.78
C GLN A 49 17.60 8.58 -4.72
N GLY A 50 17.04 8.23 -3.57
CA GLY A 50 17.69 7.50 -2.49
C GLY A 50 17.97 6.03 -2.80
N GLY A 51 17.50 5.53 -3.96
CA GLY A 51 17.84 4.20 -4.46
C GLY A 51 16.80 3.12 -4.21
N PHE A 52 15.57 3.46 -3.75
CA PHE A 52 14.49 2.49 -3.68
C PHE A 52 14.18 1.93 -5.07
N GLY A 53 14.23 0.60 -5.22
CA GLY A 53 13.96 -0.09 -6.49
C GLY A 53 12.54 0.10 -6.98
N LEU A 54 11.59 0.27 -6.04
CA LEU A 54 10.20 0.65 -6.32
C LEU A 54 9.75 1.73 -5.34
N THR A 55 9.18 2.81 -5.88
CA THR A 55 8.58 3.91 -5.11
C THR A 55 7.09 3.93 -5.36
N MET A 56 6.32 3.75 -4.29
CA MET A 56 4.86 3.74 -4.33
C MET A 56 4.30 5.05 -3.77
N THR A 57 3.23 5.58 -4.39
CA THR A 57 2.51 6.73 -3.84
C THR A 57 1.89 6.40 -2.50
N CYS A 58 1.42 7.39 -1.74
CA CYS A 58 0.46 7.10 -0.67
C CYS A 58 -0.85 6.55 -1.28
N ALA A 59 -1.75 6.10 -0.41
CA ALA A 59 -3.08 5.64 -0.79
C ALA A 59 -3.85 6.75 -1.52
N SER A 60 -3.97 6.65 -2.86
CA SER A 60 -4.62 7.64 -3.73
C SER A 60 -6.10 7.30 -3.89
N HIS A 61 -6.99 8.20 -3.45
CA HIS A 61 -8.42 7.86 -3.42
C HIS A 61 -9.07 7.91 -4.81
N VAL A 62 -9.88 6.87 -5.12
CA VAL A 62 -10.51 6.66 -6.43
C VAL A 62 -11.90 7.30 -6.57
N GLN A 63 -12.48 7.76 -5.47
CA GLN A 63 -13.72 8.54 -5.40
C GLN A 63 -13.54 9.68 -4.39
N ALA A 64 -14.20 10.82 -4.59
CA ALA A 64 -14.17 11.93 -3.63
C ALA A 64 -14.66 11.48 -2.23
N ILE A 65 -15.66 10.61 -2.17
CA ILE A 65 -16.21 10.04 -0.92
C ILE A 65 -15.32 8.94 -0.32
N GLY A 66 -14.29 8.50 -1.05
CA GLY A 66 -13.31 7.53 -0.59
C GLY A 66 -12.10 8.12 0.15
N LYS A 67 -12.07 9.46 0.34
CA LYS A 67 -11.03 10.15 1.07
C LYS A 67 -10.98 9.71 2.53
N GLY A 68 -9.80 9.28 3.01
CA GLY A 68 -9.62 8.74 4.36
C GLY A 68 -8.96 9.70 5.35
N PHE A 69 -8.28 10.76 4.87
CA PHE A 69 -7.56 11.72 5.72
C PHE A 69 -7.33 13.05 4.99
N PRO A 70 -7.10 14.17 5.73
CA PRO A 70 -6.76 15.46 5.13
C PRO A 70 -5.49 15.38 4.29
N GLY A 71 -5.43 16.13 3.20
CA GLY A 71 -4.25 16.16 2.32
C GLY A 71 -3.92 14.81 1.67
N GLN A 72 -4.91 13.96 1.46
CA GLN A 72 -4.73 12.68 0.74
C GLN A 72 -4.65 12.91 -0.76
N LEU A 73 -3.66 12.30 -1.41
CA LEU A 73 -3.55 12.26 -2.87
C LEU A 73 -4.79 11.61 -3.51
N GLY A 74 -5.29 12.20 -4.58
CA GLY A 74 -6.43 11.71 -5.36
C GLY A 74 -6.04 11.23 -6.75
N ILE A 75 -6.92 10.39 -7.32
CA ILE A 75 -6.82 9.92 -8.70
C ILE A 75 -8.22 9.72 -9.32
N PHE A 76 -9.24 10.31 -8.72
CA PHE A 76 -10.65 10.15 -9.11
C PHE A 76 -11.09 11.08 -10.26
N SER A 77 -10.25 12.02 -10.68
CA SER A 77 -10.54 12.98 -11.74
C SER A 77 -9.30 13.26 -12.59
N ASP A 78 -9.49 13.71 -13.81
CA ASP A 78 -8.40 14.10 -14.72
C ASP A 78 -7.63 15.33 -14.24
N ASP A 79 -8.17 16.13 -13.31
CA ASP A 79 -7.49 17.24 -12.66
C ASP A 79 -6.22 16.83 -11.90
N HIS A 80 -6.08 15.54 -11.57
CA HIS A 80 -4.90 15.00 -10.89
C HIS A 80 -3.76 14.63 -11.86
N LEU A 81 -4.06 14.47 -13.17
CA LEU A 81 -3.12 13.93 -14.16
C LEU A 81 -1.83 14.72 -14.28
N GLU A 82 -1.87 16.04 -14.26
CA GLU A 82 -0.68 16.88 -14.42
C GLU A 82 0.35 16.63 -13.33
N GLY A 83 -0.08 16.67 -12.06
CA GLY A 83 0.78 16.39 -10.91
C GLY A 83 1.30 14.95 -10.92
N LEU A 84 0.44 13.99 -11.23
CA LEU A 84 0.79 12.56 -11.29
C LEU A 84 1.80 12.28 -12.42
N LYS A 85 1.69 12.91 -13.60
CA LYS A 85 2.68 12.81 -14.70
C LYS A 85 4.04 13.33 -14.28
N ARG A 86 4.07 14.49 -13.61
CA ARG A 86 5.31 15.07 -13.07
C ARG A 86 5.97 14.09 -12.08
N LEU A 87 5.17 13.49 -11.20
CA LEU A 87 5.66 12.57 -10.17
C LEU A 87 6.23 11.27 -10.77
N SER A 88 5.44 10.57 -11.58
CA SER A 88 5.84 9.29 -12.20
C SER A 88 7.11 9.44 -13.04
N SER A 89 7.17 10.51 -13.87
CA SER A 89 8.34 10.82 -14.68
C SER A 89 9.60 11.01 -13.82
N LYS A 90 9.51 11.73 -12.69
CA LYS A 90 10.67 11.95 -11.82
C LYS A 90 11.09 10.69 -11.09
N ILE A 91 10.14 9.88 -10.60
CA ILE A 91 10.44 8.58 -9.98
C ILE A 91 11.22 7.70 -10.97
N LYS A 92 10.70 7.54 -12.19
CA LYS A 92 11.31 6.69 -13.24
C LYS A 92 12.68 7.20 -13.70
N THR A 93 12.82 8.51 -13.91
CA THR A 93 14.14 9.10 -14.26
C THR A 93 15.16 9.01 -13.13
N SER A 94 14.72 8.73 -11.91
CA SER A 94 15.61 8.44 -10.76
C SER A 94 16.00 6.95 -10.66
N GLY A 95 15.51 6.09 -11.58
CA GLY A 95 15.84 4.66 -11.63
C GLY A 95 14.95 3.77 -10.78
N SER A 96 13.80 4.27 -10.30
CA SER A 96 12.84 3.55 -9.49
C SER A 96 11.59 3.20 -10.29
N VAL A 97 11.02 2.02 -10.12
CA VAL A 97 9.71 1.65 -10.66
C VAL A 97 8.63 2.47 -9.96
N ALA A 98 7.72 3.07 -10.72
CA ALA A 98 6.68 3.96 -10.22
C ALA A 98 5.32 3.25 -10.13
N ILE A 99 4.81 3.03 -8.92
CA ILE A 99 3.50 2.41 -8.69
C ILE A 99 2.57 3.41 -7.99
N CYS A 100 1.31 3.50 -8.43
CA CYS A 100 0.27 4.25 -7.76
C CYS A 100 -0.58 3.30 -6.90
N GLN A 101 -0.60 3.48 -5.57
CA GLN A 101 -1.53 2.73 -4.74
C GLN A 101 -2.92 3.35 -4.82
N ILE A 102 -3.91 2.60 -5.32
CA ILE A 102 -5.30 3.05 -5.47
C ILE A 102 -6.18 2.53 -4.33
N HIS A 103 -7.05 3.40 -3.82
CA HIS A 103 -7.64 3.24 -2.50
C HIS A 103 -9.03 3.88 -2.39
N HIS A 104 -9.85 3.34 -1.48
CA HIS A 104 -11.07 3.97 -1.00
C HIS A 104 -11.24 3.61 0.49
N ALA A 105 -11.40 4.62 1.36
CA ALA A 105 -11.40 4.39 2.81
C ALA A 105 -12.65 3.65 3.31
N GLY A 106 -13.74 3.63 2.53
CA GLY A 106 -14.96 2.93 2.90
C GLY A 106 -15.60 3.51 4.16
N MET A 107 -15.99 2.66 5.12
CA MET A 107 -16.57 3.09 6.39
C MET A 107 -15.63 3.99 7.22
N ARG A 108 -14.34 4.00 6.91
CA ARG A 108 -13.32 4.80 7.61
C ARG A 108 -13.13 6.19 7.00
N SER A 109 -13.88 6.55 5.96
CA SER A 109 -13.89 7.92 5.44
C SER A 109 -14.51 8.86 6.48
N PRO A 110 -13.79 9.90 6.97
CA PRO A 110 -14.36 10.84 7.94
C PRO A 110 -15.49 11.65 7.30
N LYS A 111 -16.67 11.65 7.92
CA LYS A 111 -17.84 12.35 7.42
C LYS A 111 -17.58 13.83 7.14
N GLU A 112 -16.77 14.46 7.97
CA GLU A 112 -16.42 15.89 7.89
C GLU A 112 -15.59 16.20 6.64
N LEU A 113 -14.80 15.24 6.16
CA LEU A 113 -13.97 15.39 4.94
C LEU A 113 -14.75 15.13 3.67
N ILE A 114 -15.71 14.20 3.71
CA ILE A 114 -16.46 13.77 2.50
C ILE A 114 -17.84 14.40 2.40
N GLY A 115 -18.31 15.15 3.42
CA GLY A 115 -19.58 15.87 3.44
C GLY A 115 -20.83 14.99 3.53
N GLN A 116 -20.69 13.67 3.70
CA GLN A 116 -21.80 12.72 3.76
C GLN A 116 -21.46 11.49 4.61
N LYS A 117 -22.42 10.59 4.82
CA LYS A 117 -22.14 9.32 5.48
C LYS A 117 -21.15 8.51 4.66
N PRO A 118 -20.12 7.90 5.31
CA PRO A 118 -19.25 6.95 4.64
C PRO A 118 -20.03 5.71 4.17
N VAL A 119 -19.43 4.97 3.26
CA VAL A 119 -20.03 3.78 2.64
C VAL A 119 -19.24 2.52 2.98
N CYS A 120 -19.91 1.38 2.98
CA CYS A 120 -19.32 0.07 3.26
C CYS A 120 -20.14 -1.05 2.62
N PRO A 121 -19.68 -2.31 2.67
CA PRO A 121 -20.46 -3.43 2.12
C PRO A 121 -21.82 -3.62 2.77
N SER A 122 -21.95 -3.39 4.07
CA SER A 122 -23.21 -3.52 4.83
C SER A 122 -23.31 -2.41 5.88
N ASP A 123 -24.50 -2.02 6.30
CA ASP A 123 -24.68 -0.97 7.30
C ASP A 123 -23.82 -1.21 8.55
N ASN A 124 -23.05 -0.21 8.95
CA ASN A 124 -22.18 -0.28 10.10
C ASN A 124 -22.48 0.87 11.08
N LYS A 125 -22.99 0.52 12.25
CA LYS A 125 -23.40 1.50 13.28
C LYS A 125 -22.21 2.16 13.97
N GLU A 126 -21.12 1.42 14.16
CA GLU A 126 -19.90 1.93 14.83
C GLU A 126 -19.30 3.11 14.07
N PHE A 127 -19.18 2.97 12.74
CA PHE A 127 -18.67 4.00 11.85
C PHE A 127 -19.74 4.92 11.29
N ASN A 128 -21.01 4.73 11.67
CA ASN A 128 -22.15 5.44 11.08
C ASN A 128 -22.12 5.39 9.54
N ALA A 129 -21.73 4.25 8.99
CA ALA A 129 -21.60 4.02 7.56
C ALA A 129 -22.84 3.33 7.01
N ARG A 130 -23.18 3.63 5.75
CA ARG A 130 -24.29 3.02 5.05
C ARG A 130 -23.84 1.92 4.08
N GLU A 131 -24.70 0.97 3.85
CA GLU A 131 -24.52 -0.04 2.82
C GLU A 131 -24.50 0.58 1.40
N LEU A 132 -23.65 0.04 0.53
CA LEU A 132 -23.67 0.28 -0.91
C LEU A 132 -24.72 -0.59 -1.58
N SER A 133 -25.54 -0.03 -2.46
CA SER A 133 -26.37 -0.83 -3.39
C SER A 133 -25.48 -1.58 -4.39
N CYS A 134 -26.02 -2.61 -5.07
CA CYS A 134 -25.28 -3.32 -6.12
C CYS A 134 -24.75 -2.37 -7.21
N GLY A 135 -25.58 -1.43 -7.68
CA GLY A 135 -25.14 -0.46 -8.68
C GLY A 135 -24.05 0.48 -8.17
N GLU A 136 -24.02 0.83 -6.87
CA GLU A 136 -22.92 1.61 -6.29
C GLU A 136 -21.64 0.77 -6.14
N VAL A 137 -21.73 -0.56 -5.92
CA VAL A 137 -20.57 -1.46 -5.94
C VAL A 137 -19.99 -1.57 -7.35
N GLU A 138 -20.83 -1.66 -8.36
CA GLU A 138 -20.41 -1.66 -9.77
C GLU A 138 -19.75 -0.33 -10.15
N ASN A 139 -20.30 0.82 -9.74
CA ASN A 139 -19.66 2.13 -9.94
C ASN A 139 -18.30 2.21 -9.21
N LEU A 140 -18.20 1.69 -7.99
CA LEU A 140 -16.94 1.64 -7.24
C LEU A 140 -15.89 0.80 -7.99
N ARG A 141 -16.27 -0.37 -8.54
CA ARG A 141 -15.43 -1.17 -9.44
C ARG A 141 -14.91 -0.34 -10.61
N ASP A 142 -15.82 0.34 -11.31
CA ASP A 142 -15.49 1.11 -12.51
C ASP A 142 -14.59 2.32 -12.18
N ASP A 143 -14.75 2.93 -10.99
CA ASP A 143 -13.88 4.00 -10.53
C ASP A 143 -12.46 3.52 -10.17
N PHE A 144 -12.31 2.31 -9.62
CA PHE A 144 -10.99 1.67 -9.45
C PHE A 144 -10.32 1.40 -10.80
N ILE A 145 -11.07 0.89 -11.78
CA ILE A 145 -10.55 0.66 -13.14
C ILE A 145 -10.18 2.01 -13.80
N GLY A 146 -11.03 3.02 -13.69
CA GLY A 146 -10.77 4.38 -14.19
C GLY A 146 -9.53 5.01 -13.54
N ALA A 147 -9.31 4.77 -12.24
CA ALA A 147 -8.11 5.22 -11.54
C ALA A 147 -6.83 4.53 -12.06
N ALA A 148 -6.90 3.23 -12.38
CA ALA A 148 -5.78 2.51 -12.99
C ALA A 148 -5.47 3.05 -14.41
N ILE A 149 -6.49 3.34 -15.21
CA ILE A 149 -6.32 3.97 -16.53
C ILE A 149 -5.66 5.36 -16.40
N ARG A 150 -6.09 6.18 -15.43
CA ARG A 150 -5.45 7.48 -15.15
C ARG A 150 -4.00 7.32 -14.68
N SER A 151 -3.72 6.28 -13.88
CA SER A 151 -2.35 5.96 -13.46
C SER A 151 -1.46 5.63 -14.65
N GLU A 152 -1.93 4.83 -15.59
CA GLU A 152 -1.23 4.52 -16.84
C GLU A 152 -1.03 5.79 -17.70
N GLN A 153 -2.08 6.59 -17.90
CA GLN A 153 -2.00 7.87 -18.63
C GLN A 153 -1.04 8.87 -17.98
N ALA A 154 -0.90 8.80 -16.67
CA ALA A 154 0.09 9.58 -15.92
C ALA A 154 1.51 8.99 -16.00
N GLY A 155 1.71 7.85 -16.67
CA GLY A 155 3.02 7.25 -16.92
C GLY A 155 3.57 6.41 -15.77
N PHE A 156 2.75 6.01 -14.79
CA PHE A 156 3.14 4.99 -13.82
C PHE A 156 3.32 3.64 -14.51
N ASP A 157 4.18 2.79 -13.95
CA ASP A 157 4.42 1.44 -14.45
C ASP A 157 3.32 0.46 -14.03
N GLY A 158 2.52 0.83 -13.04
CA GLY A 158 1.41 0.02 -12.56
C GLY A 158 0.65 0.62 -11.39
N VAL A 159 -0.26 -0.18 -10.84
CA VAL A 159 -1.04 0.14 -9.63
C VAL A 159 -0.93 -0.96 -8.60
N GLU A 160 -1.13 -0.59 -7.33
CA GLU A 160 -1.42 -1.52 -6.24
C GLU A 160 -2.84 -1.30 -5.73
N LEU A 161 -3.64 -2.37 -5.69
CA LEU A 161 -4.98 -2.37 -5.09
C LEU A 161 -4.86 -2.49 -3.57
N HIS A 162 -5.33 -1.47 -2.84
CA HIS A 162 -5.22 -1.45 -1.38
C HIS A 162 -6.33 -2.29 -0.73
N GLY A 163 -6.11 -3.60 -0.61
CA GLY A 163 -7.00 -4.58 0.03
C GLY A 163 -6.67 -4.86 1.50
N ALA A 164 -5.99 -3.93 2.20
CA ALA A 164 -5.53 -4.09 3.57
C ALA A 164 -6.14 -3.06 4.54
N HIS A 165 -5.77 -3.13 5.82
CA HIS A 165 -5.99 -2.13 6.88
C HIS A 165 -7.45 -1.77 7.16
N GLY A 166 -8.41 -2.63 6.78
CA GLY A 166 -9.82 -2.39 7.01
C GLY A 166 -10.42 -1.27 6.15
N TYR A 167 -9.84 -1.01 4.96
CA TYR A 167 -10.42 -0.14 3.95
C TYR A 167 -11.38 -0.90 3.03
N ILE A 168 -11.98 -0.25 2.03
CA ILE A 168 -13.17 -0.78 1.33
C ILE A 168 -12.97 -2.20 0.80
N LEU A 169 -11.86 -2.52 0.13
CA LEU A 169 -11.63 -3.87 -0.41
C LEU A 169 -11.47 -4.90 0.73
N ALA A 170 -10.77 -4.56 1.83
CA ALA A 170 -10.70 -5.40 3.01
C ALA A 170 -12.06 -5.56 3.69
N GLN A 171 -12.90 -4.50 3.70
CA GLN A 171 -14.27 -4.57 4.23
C GLN A 171 -15.14 -5.54 3.43
N PHE A 172 -15.01 -5.56 2.09
CA PHE A 172 -15.69 -6.56 1.26
C PHE A 172 -15.19 -7.98 1.54
N LEU A 173 -13.89 -8.18 1.72
CA LEU A 173 -13.31 -9.49 2.04
C LEU A 173 -13.72 -10.02 3.43
N SER A 174 -14.01 -9.15 4.39
CA SER A 174 -14.34 -9.50 5.76
C SER A 174 -15.67 -10.20 5.89
N SER A 175 -15.70 -11.40 6.48
CA SER A 175 -16.95 -12.09 6.84
C SER A 175 -17.67 -11.47 8.04
N GLU A 176 -17.01 -10.58 8.79
CA GLU A 176 -17.60 -9.88 9.94
C GLU A 176 -18.27 -8.55 9.53
N ILE A 177 -17.69 -7.84 8.56
CA ILE A 177 -18.17 -6.54 8.09
C ILE A 177 -19.16 -6.70 6.93
N ASN A 178 -18.83 -7.60 5.98
CA ASN A 178 -19.67 -7.86 4.82
C ASN A 178 -20.76 -8.90 5.15
N LYS A 179 -21.97 -8.41 5.39
CA LYS A 179 -23.19 -9.21 5.68
C LYS A 179 -24.19 -9.19 4.52
N ARG A 180 -23.71 -8.88 3.30
CA ARG A 180 -24.54 -8.85 2.10
C ARG A 180 -25.08 -10.24 1.79
N ASP A 181 -26.29 -10.28 1.24
CA ASP A 181 -26.98 -11.49 0.78
C ASP A 181 -27.01 -11.63 -0.76
N ASP A 182 -26.38 -10.64 -1.46
CA ASP A 182 -26.22 -10.66 -2.91
C ASP A 182 -24.90 -11.34 -3.34
N HIS A 183 -24.56 -11.24 -4.62
CA HIS A 183 -23.38 -11.87 -5.22
C HIS A 183 -22.03 -11.25 -4.79
N TYR A 184 -22.01 -10.19 -3.97
CA TYR A 184 -20.83 -9.62 -3.33
C TYR A 184 -20.69 -10.03 -1.86
N GLY A 185 -21.58 -10.88 -1.32
CA GLY A 185 -21.57 -11.31 0.08
C GLY A 185 -21.66 -12.81 0.28
N GLY A 186 -21.57 -13.27 1.54
CA GLY A 186 -21.63 -14.68 1.92
C GLY A 186 -20.29 -15.41 1.79
N SER A 187 -20.11 -16.25 0.76
CA SER A 187 -18.86 -17.03 0.57
C SER A 187 -17.63 -16.16 0.30
N LEU A 188 -16.44 -16.69 0.58
CA LEU A 188 -15.19 -15.98 0.24
C LEU A 188 -15.13 -15.61 -1.23
N SER A 189 -15.55 -16.50 -2.13
CA SER A 189 -15.62 -16.24 -3.57
C SER A 189 -16.50 -15.04 -3.92
N ASN A 190 -17.65 -14.89 -3.26
CA ASN A 190 -18.51 -13.71 -3.45
C ASN A 190 -17.88 -12.44 -2.84
N ARG A 191 -17.31 -12.54 -1.64
CA ARG A 191 -16.68 -11.40 -0.96
C ARG A 191 -15.43 -10.90 -1.67
N SER A 192 -14.72 -11.76 -2.40
CA SER A 192 -13.57 -11.40 -3.22
C SER A 192 -13.94 -10.97 -4.66
N ARG A 193 -15.20 -11.11 -5.07
CA ARG A 193 -15.68 -10.79 -6.42
C ARG A 193 -15.31 -9.38 -6.88
N LEU A 194 -15.56 -8.37 -6.05
CA LEU A 194 -15.21 -6.98 -6.37
C LEU A 194 -13.72 -6.83 -6.69
N LEU A 195 -12.84 -7.45 -5.91
CA LEU A 195 -11.39 -7.41 -6.15
C LEU A 195 -11.03 -8.05 -7.51
N TYR A 196 -11.60 -9.21 -7.82
CA TYR A 196 -11.35 -9.88 -9.10
C TYR A 196 -11.93 -9.12 -10.30
N GLU A 197 -13.12 -8.55 -10.18
CA GLU A 197 -13.71 -7.72 -11.23
C GLU A 197 -12.88 -6.47 -11.52
N ILE A 198 -12.29 -5.84 -10.49
CA ILE A 198 -11.36 -4.73 -10.66
C ILE A 198 -10.09 -5.19 -11.39
N ILE A 199 -9.47 -6.29 -10.96
CA ILE A 199 -8.27 -6.85 -11.60
C ILE A 199 -8.55 -7.17 -13.07
N ASP A 200 -9.65 -7.87 -13.36
CA ASP A 200 -10.03 -8.24 -14.73
C ASP A 200 -10.32 -7.01 -15.60
N GLY A 201 -10.96 -5.99 -15.04
CA GLY A 201 -11.18 -4.71 -15.72
C GLY A 201 -9.87 -3.99 -16.04
N ILE A 202 -8.93 -3.91 -15.11
CA ILE A 202 -7.61 -3.30 -15.34
C ILE A 202 -6.83 -4.09 -16.41
N ARG A 203 -6.83 -5.44 -16.35
CA ARG A 203 -6.17 -6.28 -17.38
C ARG A 203 -6.77 -6.12 -18.75
N ARG A 204 -8.08 -5.87 -18.86
CA ARG A 204 -8.77 -5.62 -20.14
C ARG A 204 -8.45 -4.23 -20.71
N ASP A 205 -8.41 -3.19 -19.87
CA ASP A 205 -8.46 -1.80 -20.30
C ASP A 205 -7.10 -1.11 -20.28
N CYS A 206 -6.11 -1.58 -19.49
CA CYS A 206 -4.74 -1.09 -19.48
C CYS A 206 -3.82 -1.93 -20.38
N ASN A 207 -2.63 -1.38 -20.68
CA ASN A 207 -1.62 -2.07 -21.48
C ASN A 207 -1.25 -3.43 -20.87
N LYS A 208 -0.93 -4.40 -21.73
CA LYS A 208 -0.51 -5.76 -21.32
C LYS A 208 0.70 -5.79 -20.38
N ASP A 209 1.57 -4.79 -20.46
CA ASP A 209 2.78 -4.68 -19.63
C ASP A 209 2.55 -3.87 -18.34
N PHE A 210 1.31 -3.39 -18.09
CA PHE A 210 0.96 -2.64 -16.90
C PHE A 210 0.96 -3.54 -15.66
N ILE A 211 1.70 -3.14 -14.61
CA ILE A 211 1.86 -3.93 -13.38
C ILE A 211 0.59 -3.82 -12.53
N ILE A 212 0.11 -4.95 -12.02
CA ILE A 212 -0.93 -4.97 -10.98
C ILE A 212 -0.38 -5.65 -9.74
N GLY A 213 -0.37 -4.91 -8.64
CA GLY A 213 -0.14 -5.42 -7.31
C GLY A 213 -1.43 -5.46 -6.48
N VAL A 214 -1.46 -6.31 -5.49
CA VAL A 214 -2.52 -6.35 -4.47
C VAL A 214 -1.86 -6.32 -3.10
N ARG A 215 -2.36 -5.45 -2.20
CA ARG A 215 -1.94 -5.45 -0.80
C ARG A 215 -3.03 -6.01 0.09
N LEU A 216 -2.68 -6.97 0.96
CA LEU A 216 -3.60 -7.60 1.90
C LEU A 216 -3.10 -7.48 3.35
N SER A 217 -4.03 -7.42 4.29
CA SER A 217 -3.79 -7.74 5.71
C SER A 217 -4.13 -9.21 5.94
N PRO A 218 -3.28 -9.97 6.66
CA PRO A 218 -3.51 -11.41 6.87
C PRO A 218 -4.64 -11.69 7.88
N GLU A 219 -4.83 -10.77 8.81
CA GLU A 219 -5.71 -10.87 9.97
C GLU A 219 -6.14 -9.47 10.40
N ARG A 220 -6.92 -9.32 11.48
CA ARG A 220 -7.57 -8.08 11.93
C ARG A 220 -8.63 -7.58 10.97
N PHE A 221 -9.33 -6.52 11.36
CA PHE A 221 -10.36 -5.89 10.54
C PHE A 221 -11.47 -6.85 10.07
N GLY A 222 -11.76 -7.89 10.89
CA GLY A 222 -12.72 -8.92 10.55
C GLY A 222 -12.26 -9.89 9.44
N LEU A 223 -10.96 -9.91 9.13
CA LEU A 223 -10.33 -10.86 8.22
C LEU A 223 -9.87 -12.11 8.99
N LYS A 224 -9.97 -13.27 8.36
CA LYS A 224 -9.54 -14.56 8.91
C LYS A 224 -8.32 -15.07 8.16
N LEU A 225 -7.27 -15.47 8.90
CA LEU A 225 -6.00 -15.91 8.32
C LEU A 225 -6.18 -17.04 7.30
N ASN A 226 -6.99 -18.05 7.62
CA ASN A 226 -7.26 -19.17 6.71
C ASN A 226 -7.93 -18.74 5.40
N GLU A 227 -8.85 -17.78 5.44
CA GLU A 227 -9.50 -17.25 4.23
C GLU A 227 -8.52 -16.40 3.41
N ILE A 228 -7.69 -15.58 4.07
CA ILE A 228 -6.72 -14.73 3.38
C ILE A 228 -5.57 -15.55 2.78
N THR A 229 -5.14 -16.64 3.41
CA THR A 229 -4.14 -17.55 2.81
C THR A 229 -4.69 -18.23 1.56
N LEU A 230 -5.95 -18.68 1.56
CA LEU A 230 -6.60 -19.23 0.36
C LEU A 230 -6.67 -18.18 -0.78
N LEU A 231 -7.13 -16.97 -0.46
CA LEU A 231 -7.20 -15.87 -1.43
C LEU A 231 -5.82 -15.49 -1.96
N ALA A 232 -4.81 -15.44 -1.10
CA ALA A 232 -3.43 -15.13 -1.48
C ALA A 232 -2.86 -16.15 -2.46
N GLU A 233 -3.04 -17.46 -2.20
CA GLU A 233 -2.59 -18.51 -3.12
C GLU A 233 -3.34 -18.43 -4.47
N GLU A 234 -4.65 -18.24 -4.45
CA GLU A 234 -5.46 -18.09 -5.66
C GLU A 234 -5.01 -16.88 -6.49
N LEU A 235 -4.82 -15.71 -5.86
CA LEU A 235 -4.32 -14.50 -6.54
C LEU A 235 -2.94 -14.76 -7.15
N MET A 236 -2.00 -15.32 -6.39
CA MET A 236 -0.63 -15.53 -6.85
C MET A 236 -0.52 -16.58 -7.98
N THR A 237 -1.42 -17.54 -8.04
CA THR A 237 -1.42 -18.58 -9.08
C THR A 237 -2.26 -18.21 -10.29
N SER A 238 -3.03 -17.13 -10.24
CA SER A 238 -3.97 -16.71 -11.29
C SER A 238 -3.31 -16.15 -12.56
N ASP A 239 -2.03 -15.77 -12.51
CA ASP A 239 -1.30 -14.98 -13.54
C ASP A 239 -1.94 -13.60 -13.86
N LYS A 240 -2.87 -13.15 -13.00
CA LYS A 240 -3.56 -11.86 -13.15
C LYS A 240 -2.87 -10.71 -12.44
N ILE A 241 -2.08 -11.00 -11.41
CA ILE A 241 -1.29 -10.01 -10.67
C ILE A 241 0.21 -10.29 -10.79
N ASP A 242 1.02 -9.25 -10.65
CA ASP A 242 2.48 -9.34 -10.76
C ASP A 242 3.15 -9.47 -9.40
N PHE A 243 2.51 -8.90 -8.37
CA PHE A 243 2.97 -9.03 -7.01
C PHE A 243 1.82 -9.02 -5.98
N LEU A 244 2.08 -9.64 -4.85
CA LEU A 244 1.26 -9.59 -3.65
C LEU A 244 2.09 -9.01 -2.52
N ASP A 245 1.58 -7.95 -1.87
CA ASP A 245 2.18 -7.32 -0.70
C ASP A 245 1.41 -7.68 0.56
N MET A 246 2.06 -8.34 1.52
CA MET A 246 1.45 -8.66 2.80
C MET A 246 1.82 -7.64 3.86
N SER A 247 0.80 -6.97 4.44
CA SER A 247 0.97 -6.05 5.55
C SER A 247 0.87 -6.80 6.87
N LEU A 248 2.01 -7.32 7.37
CA LEU A 248 2.07 -8.23 8.51
C LEU A 248 2.09 -7.53 9.86
N TRP A 249 2.19 -6.17 9.90
CA TRP A 249 2.37 -5.38 11.12
C TRP A 249 3.72 -5.57 11.79
N ASP A 250 4.11 -6.83 12.03
CA ASP A 250 5.44 -7.28 12.41
C ASP A 250 5.75 -8.60 11.68
N VAL A 251 6.83 -8.64 10.90
CA VAL A 251 7.20 -9.80 10.09
C VAL A 251 7.67 -10.99 10.91
N PHE A 252 8.06 -10.76 12.16
CA PHE A 252 8.61 -11.79 13.05
C PHE A 252 7.59 -12.37 14.04
N LYS A 253 6.36 -11.81 14.08
CA LYS A 253 5.32 -12.26 15.00
C LYS A 253 4.68 -13.58 14.56
N GLU A 254 4.01 -14.23 15.51
CA GLU A 254 3.04 -15.28 15.24
C GLU A 254 1.64 -14.67 14.94
N PRO A 255 0.72 -15.45 14.35
CA PRO A 255 -0.68 -15.04 14.20
C PRO A 255 -1.34 -14.64 15.53
N GLU A 256 -2.35 -13.76 15.46
CA GLU A 256 -3.14 -13.37 16.64
C GLU A 256 -4.10 -14.47 17.09
N ASP A 257 -4.62 -15.25 16.15
CA ASP A 257 -5.54 -16.37 16.44
C ASP A 257 -4.75 -17.58 16.99
N GLU A 258 -5.16 -18.07 18.15
CA GLU A 258 -4.54 -19.20 18.87
C GLU A 258 -4.46 -20.48 18.02
N GLU A 259 -5.42 -20.70 17.13
CA GLU A 259 -5.45 -21.88 16.23
C GLU A 259 -4.21 -21.94 15.31
N PHE A 260 -3.62 -20.78 14.98
CA PHE A 260 -2.51 -20.66 14.04
C PHE A 260 -1.16 -20.37 14.70
N LYS A 261 -1.07 -20.41 16.03
CA LYS A 261 0.19 -20.21 16.76
C LYS A 261 1.17 -21.37 16.58
N GLY A 262 2.42 -21.12 16.97
CA GLY A 262 3.53 -22.08 16.81
C GLY A 262 4.27 -21.96 15.47
N LYS A 263 3.86 -21.02 14.60
CA LYS A 263 4.48 -20.70 13.32
C LYS A 263 4.45 -19.19 13.08
N LYS A 264 5.51 -18.63 12.49
CA LYS A 264 5.53 -17.20 12.15
C LYS A 264 4.44 -16.87 11.15
N LEU A 265 3.81 -15.70 11.31
CA LEU A 265 2.77 -15.22 10.38
C LEU A 265 3.26 -15.15 8.93
N ILE A 266 4.50 -14.71 8.71
CA ILE A 266 5.11 -14.63 7.37
C ILE A 266 5.15 -15.99 6.66
N SER A 267 5.36 -17.09 7.41
CA SER A 267 5.49 -18.43 6.84
C SER A 267 4.19 -18.93 6.20
N TYR A 268 3.03 -18.44 6.65
CA TYR A 268 1.74 -18.75 6.02
C TYR A 268 1.64 -18.25 4.57
N PHE A 269 2.47 -17.29 4.18
CA PHE A 269 2.48 -16.73 2.82
C PHE A 269 3.70 -17.17 2.01
N THR A 270 4.86 -17.34 2.66
CA THR A 270 6.08 -17.77 1.94
C THR A 270 6.04 -19.23 1.50
N GLU A 271 5.23 -20.07 2.13
CA GLU A 271 5.05 -21.48 1.78
C GLU A 271 3.97 -21.73 0.71
N LEU A 272 3.18 -20.70 0.34
CA LEU A 272 2.14 -20.81 -0.69
C LEU A 272 2.74 -20.97 -2.10
N LYS A 273 1.96 -21.59 -3.01
CA LYS A 273 2.28 -21.59 -4.43
C LYS A 273 2.10 -20.19 -4.99
N ARG A 274 3.07 -19.71 -5.76
CA ARG A 274 3.08 -18.31 -6.24
C ARG A 274 3.01 -18.17 -7.77
N GLY A 275 3.19 -19.24 -8.53
CA GLY A 275 3.40 -19.11 -9.98
C GLY A 275 4.56 -18.15 -10.27
N ASN A 276 4.30 -17.15 -11.11
CA ASN A 276 5.26 -16.09 -11.44
C ASN A 276 5.14 -14.85 -10.55
N THR A 277 4.12 -14.78 -9.68
CA THR A 277 3.84 -13.63 -8.81
C THR A 277 4.90 -13.47 -7.73
N LYS A 278 5.37 -12.25 -7.51
CA LYS A 278 6.34 -11.93 -6.46
C LYS A 278 5.64 -11.60 -5.16
N LEU A 279 6.25 -12.01 -4.05
CA LEU A 279 5.73 -11.75 -2.71
C LEU A 279 6.57 -10.71 -1.99
N GLY A 280 5.94 -9.61 -1.60
CA GLY A 280 6.49 -8.59 -0.74
C GLY A 280 5.88 -8.60 0.66
N VAL A 281 6.61 -8.08 1.63
CA VAL A 281 6.10 -7.94 3.00
C VAL A 281 6.50 -6.60 3.61
N ALA A 282 5.58 -6.07 4.44
CA ALA A 282 5.83 -4.94 5.32
C ALA A 282 5.52 -5.31 6.78
N GLY A 283 6.33 -4.83 7.70
CA GLY A 283 6.06 -4.98 9.14
C GLY A 283 7.31 -4.89 10.00
N SER A 284 7.53 -3.77 10.66
CA SER A 284 8.60 -3.55 11.66
C SER A 284 10.04 -3.82 11.18
N ILE A 285 10.31 -3.82 9.89
CA ILE A 285 11.66 -3.93 9.33
C ILE A 285 12.36 -2.58 9.50
N LYS A 286 13.39 -2.52 10.34
CA LYS A 286 14.06 -1.28 10.72
C LYS A 286 15.55 -1.29 10.36
N THR A 287 16.24 -2.37 10.70
CA THR A 287 17.70 -2.50 10.55
C THR A 287 18.08 -3.34 9.33
N PRO A 288 19.32 -3.24 8.84
CA PRO A 288 19.86 -4.17 7.85
C PRO A 288 19.66 -5.64 8.22
N LEU A 289 19.88 -5.97 9.48
CA LEU A 289 19.70 -7.34 9.99
C LEU A 289 18.23 -7.80 9.90
N ASP A 290 17.26 -6.91 10.20
CA ASP A 290 15.83 -7.23 10.02
C ASP A 290 15.53 -7.49 8.54
N ALA A 291 16.09 -6.66 7.65
CA ALA A 291 15.92 -6.80 6.21
C ALA A 291 16.43 -8.15 5.69
N GLU A 292 17.65 -8.54 6.09
CA GLU A 292 18.26 -9.83 5.72
C GLU A 292 17.50 -11.03 6.29
N LYS A 293 17.10 -10.97 7.57
CA LYS A 293 16.28 -12.00 8.20
C LYS A 293 14.93 -12.14 7.48
N THR A 294 14.30 -11.04 7.11
CA THR A 294 13.03 -11.07 6.38
C THR A 294 13.20 -11.72 5.00
N MET A 295 14.26 -11.37 4.26
CA MET A 295 14.56 -12.03 2.98
C MET A 295 14.80 -13.53 3.14
N SER A 296 15.46 -13.96 4.24
CA SER A 296 15.71 -15.39 4.51
C SER A 296 14.44 -16.19 4.78
N GLU A 297 13.31 -15.55 5.11
CA GLU A 297 12.00 -16.22 5.22
C GLU A 297 11.41 -16.58 3.83
N GLY A 298 12.04 -16.18 2.74
CA GLY A 298 11.65 -16.56 1.38
C GLY A 298 10.72 -15.59 0.66
N VAL A 299 10.70 -14.32 1.03
CA VAL A 299 10.04 -13.24 0.27
C VAL A 299 10.92 -12.78 -0.89
N ASP A 300 10.32 -12.12 -1.88
CA ASP A 300 11.04 -11.60 -3.03
C ASP A 300 11.59 -10.18 -2.80
N TRP A 301 10.92 -9.37 -1.95
CA TRP A 301 11.33 -8.02 -1.56
C TRP A 301 10.80 -7.63 -0.18
N ILE A 302 11.31 -6.51 0.33
CA ILE A 302 10.85 -5.90 1.58
C ILE A 302 10.33 -4.48 1.36
N MET A 303 9.31 -4.10 2.15
CA MET A 303 8.73 -2.77 2.15
C MET A 303 9.14 -2.02 3.41
N LEU A 304 9.82 -0.88 3.23
CA LEU A 304 10.28 -0.03 4.32
C LEU A 304 9.30 1.13 4.54
N GLY A 305 8.66 1.15 5.70
CA GLY A 305 7.81 2.25 6.15
C GLY A 305 8.62 3.24 7.01
N ARG A 306 8.66 3.01 8.32
CA ARG A 306 9.34 3.90 9.28
C ARG A 306 10.83 4.10 8.96
N ALA A 307 11.53 3.05 8.57
CA ALA A 307 12.91 3.17 8.12
C ALA A 307 13.05 4.08 6.89
N GLY A 308 12.11 4.01 5.93
CA GLY A 308 12.06 4.92 4.78
C GLY A 308 11.67 6.36 5.13
N MET A 309 11.00 6.62 6.28
CA MET A 309 10.79 7.98 6.79
C MET A 309 12.09 8.57 7.34
N LEU A 310 12.85 7.78 8.08
CA LEU A 310 14.08 8.19 8.76
C LEU A 310 15.30 8.25 7.84
N HIS A 311 15.29 7.51 6.73
CA HIS A 311 16.39 7.44 5.78
C HIS A 311 15.83 7.40 4.35
N HIS A 312 15.77 8.56 3.69
CA HIS A 312 15.33 8.63 2.29
C HIS A 312 16.24 7.83 1.35
N ASN A 313 17.45 7.57 1.74
CA ASN A 313 18.49 6.87 0.99
C ASN A 313 18.89 5.53 1.62
N TYR A 314 18.00 4.88 2.37
CA TYR A 314 18.27 3.60 3.03
C TYR A 314 18.92 2.55 2.12
N PRO A 315 18.45 2.32 0.85
CA PRO A 315 19.11 1.35 -0.02
C PRO A 315 20.57 1.69 -0.34
N LYS A 316 20.90 2.97 -0.55
CA LYS A 316 22.26 3.41 -0.78
C LYS A 316 23.14 3.29 0.47
N MET A 317 22.59 3.56 1.65
CA MET A 317 23.31 3.32 2.91
C MET A 317 23.64 1.84 3.07
N TYR A 318 22.67 0.96 2.78
CA TYR A 318 22.88 -0.48 2.81
C TYR A 318 23.91 -0.97 1.77
N GLU A 319 23.93 -0.38 0.58
CA GLU A 319 24.93 -0.68 -0.46
C GLU A 319 26.34 -0.33 0.01
N LEU A 320 26.50 0.80 0.72
CA LEU A 320 27.80 1.26 1.25
C LEU A 320 28.24 0.46 2.47
N ASP A 321 27.34 0.14 3.37
CA ASP A 321 27.61 -0.64 4.59
C ASP A 321 26.37 -1.49 4.96
N GLN A 322 26.45 -2.79 4.73
CA GLN A 322 25.37 -3.73 5.05
C GLN A 322 25.11 -3.90 6.56
N ASN A 323 25.96 -3.32 7.42
CA ASN A 323 25.83 -3.34 8.87
C ASN A 323 25.57 -1.94 9.47
N PHE A 324 25.20 -0.95 8.64
CA PHE A 324 24.97 0.39 9.15
C PHE A 324 23.89 0.39 10.25
N SER A 325 24.04 1.28 11.22
CA SER A 325 23.07 1.46 12.29
C SER A 325 22.11 2.60 11.93
N PRO A 326 20.82 2.31 11.66
CA PRO A 326 19.83 3.35 11.43
C PRO A 326 19.68 4.26 12.65
N ILE A 327 19.32 5.52 12.41
CA ILE A 327 19.02 6.44 13.50
C ILE A 327 17.77 5.94 14.27
N GLU A 328 17.83 6.07 15.59
CA GLU A 328 16.70 5.71 16.46
C GLU A 328 15.82 6.94 16.75
N ILE A 329 14.52 6.70 16.96
CA ILE A 329 13.58 7.72 17.41
C ILE A 329 13.65 7.84 18.94
N PRO A 330 13.41 9.05 19.49
CA PRO A 330 13.02 10.28 18.81
C PRO A 330 14.17 11.00 18.13
N VAL A 331 13.86 11.69 17.02
CA VAL A 331 14.80 12.57 16.30
C VAL A 331 14.33 14.02 16.34
N THR A 332 15.16 14.96 15.88
CA THR A 332 14.78 16.38 15.80
C THR A 332 13.82 16.63 14.61
N LYS A 333 13.00 17.68 14.70
CA LYS A 333 12.16 18.12 13.56
C LYS A 333 13.02 18.50 12.36
N GLU A 334 14.16 19.15 12.59
CA GLU A 334 15.11 19.53 11.54
C GLU A 334 15.62 18.29 10.77
N TYR A 335 15.94 17.20 11.49
CA TYR A 335 16.32 15.93 10.87
C TYR A 335 15.22 15.45 9.91
N LEU A 336 13.95 15.41 10.35
CA LEU A 336 12.84 14.94 9.52
C LEU A 336 12.58 15.86 8.31
N ILE A 337 12.76 17.18 8.46
CA ILE A 337 12.67 18.12 7.33
C ILE A 337 13.76 17.84 6.30
N ASN A 338 14.99 17.55 6.75
CA ASN A 338 16.10 17.15 5.87
C ASN A 338 15.83 15.81 5.18
N GLU A 339 15.13 14.90 5.84
CA GLU A 339 14.61 13.67 5.26
C GLU A 339 13.39 13.87 4.35
N GLY A 340 12.97 15.12 4.11
CA GLY A 340 11.93 15.49 3.15
C GLY A 340 10.50 15.46 3.69
N LEU A 341 10.30 15.32 5.00
CA LEU A 341 8.98 15.41 5.60
C LEU A 341 8.57 16.89 5.72
N SER A 342 7.32 17.21 5.37
CA SER A 342 6.73 18.52 5.65
C SER A 342 6.30 18.64 7.11
N GLU A 343 6.02 19.86 7.56
CA GLU A 343 5.48 20.09 8.91
C GLU A 343 4.18 19.31 9.15
N LYS A 344 3.28 19.23 8.16
CA LYS A 344 2.03 18.46 8.25
C LYS A 344 2.30 16.98 8.50
N PHE A 345 3.26 16.41 7.77
CA PHE A 345 3.62 15.01 7.95
C PHE A 345 4.28 14.78 9.32
N ILE A 346 5.17 15.66 9.75
CA ILE A 346 5.78 15.59 11.08
C ILE A 346 4.71 15.63 12.19
N GLN A 347 3.76 16.56 12.13
CA GLN A 347 2.64 16.64 13.07
C GLN A 347 1.80 15.34 13.08
N TYR A 348 1.57 14.74 11.90
CA TYR A 348 0.84 13.49 11.80
C TYR A 348 1.55 12.32 12.50
N ILE A 349 2.89 12.27 12.46
CA ILE A 349 3.68 11.18 13.06
C ILE A 349 4.13 11.44 14.50
N GLU A 350 3.95 12.65 15.05
CA GLU A 350 4.29 12.98 16.46
C GLU A 350 3.67 12.00 17.46
N LYS A 351 2.42 11.59 17.23
CA LYS A 351 1.71 10.62 18.07
C LYS A 351 2.39 9.25 18.20
N TRP A 352 3.37 8.95 17.34
CA TRP A 352 4.14 7.70 17.37
C TRP A 352 5.56 7.90 17.95
N GLY A 353 5.84 9.05 18.57
CA GLY A 353 7.10 9.31 19.25
C GLY A 353 8.29 9.54 18.31
N PHE A 354 8.05 10.01 17.08
CA PHE A 354 9.14 10.30 16.13
C PHE A 354 9.97 11.53 16.55
N THR A 355 9.36 12.49 17.23
CA THR A 355 10.05 13.69 17.70
C THR A 355 10.10 13.73 19.24
N SER A 356 11.21 14.15 19.79
CA SER A 356 11.26 14.57 21.19
C SER A 356 10.50 15.90 21.32
N GLU A 357 9.61 16.03 22.31
CA GLU A 357 9.17 17.36 22.74
C GLU A 357 10.43 18.15 23.08
N THR A 358 10.81 19.09 22.21
CA THR A 358 11.75 20.13 22.63
C THR A 358 11.04 20.86 23.75
N SER A 359 11.55 20.69 24.99
CA SER A 359 11.20 21.50 26.13
C SER A 359 11.01 22.94 25.65
N LYS A 360 9.79 23.45 25.82
CA LYS A 360 9.54 24.88 25.72
C LYS A 360 10.42 25.51 26.79
N ASN A 361 11.56 26.09 26.39
CA ASN A 361 12.27 27.09 27.16
C ASN A 361 11.67 28.46 26.87
#